data_ab43859610a20dc34a1243da35f76f1d
#
_entry.id   ab43859610a20dc34a1243da35f76f1d
#
_cell.length_a   1.000
_cell.length_b   1.000
_cell.length_c   1.000
_cell.angle_alpha   90.00
_cell.angle_beta   90.00
_cell.angle_gamma   90.00
#
_symmetry.space_group_name_H-M   'P 1'
#
loop_
_entity.id
_entity.type
_entity.pdbx_description
1 polymer ?
#
loop_
_entity_poly.entity_id
_entity_poly.type
_entity_poly.pdbx_seq_one_letter_code
_entity_poly.pdbx_strand_id
1 'polypeptide(L)'
;RKEVFTEDGPVYKIEVAILKDIVTLTVDTSGPGLHKRGYRENAGEAPLKETLAAALVLISKWTPDRLLYDPFCGSGTIPVEAAMIGKNMAPGLRRSFVSEEWPNIDRSIWQKVRKEAEGAINDKEFIIFGSDKDGKILKTARENAIKAGVEAYTNFQKLPIEEFSSRKKYAYIITNPPYGERLGEEKEVRKLYEILGNLYKAHDEWSFFVLTSYYEFEKCFKRKADKNRKLYNGRLLCYYYQYINNAKK
;
A
#
# COMPACT_ATOMS: atom_id res chain seq x y z
N ARG A 1 -19.81 -12.56 -48.12
CA ARG A 1 -19.61 -13.56 -47.00
C ARG A 1 -19.35 -12.76 -45.75
N LYS A 2 -20.18 -12.84 -44.75
CA LYS A 2 -19.82 -12.34 -43.40
C LYS A 2 -18.77 -13.35 -42.85
N GLU A 3 -17.51 -12.96 -42.75
CA GLU A 3 -16.54 -13.69 -41.98
C GLU A 3 -16.91 -13.53 -40.50
N VAL A 4 -17.25 -14.62 -39.84
CA VAL A 4 -17.45 -14.66 -38.41
C VAL A 4 -16.06 -14.92 -37.83
N PHE A 5 -15.51 -13.92 -37.17
CA PHE A 5 -14.27 -14.07 -36.43
C PHE A 5 -14.57 -14.81 -35.13
N THR A 6 -13.74 -15.80 -34.78
CA THR A 6 -13.81 -16.49 -33.49
C THR A 6 -13.26 -15.58 -32.40
N GLU A 7 -13.91 -15.54 -31.23
CA GLU A 7 -13.48 -14.71 -30.08
C GLU A 7 -12.72 -15.52 -29.01
N ASP A 8 -12.13 -16.64 -29.42
CA ASP A 8 -11.42 -17.61 -28.57
C ASP A 8 -9.89 -17.42 -28.53
N GLY A 9 -9.41 -16.35 -29.15
CA GLY A 9 -7.98 -15.98 -29.20
C GLY A 9 -7.52 -15.12 -28.02
N PRO A 10 -6.20 -14.77 -28.00
CA PRO A 10 -5.63 -13.86 -27.00
C PRO A 10 -6.27 -12.49 -27.00
N VAL A 11 -6.45 -11.90 -25.82
CA VAL A 11 -7.08 -10.59 -25.66
C VAL A 11 -6.07 -9.46 -25.88
N TYR A 12 -6.38 -8.57 -26.82
CA TYR A 12 -5.63 -7.31 -27.07
C TYR A 12 -6.53 -6.13 -26.74
N LYS A 13 -6.41 -5.58 -25.55
CA LYS A 13 -7.18 -4.41 -25.14
C LYS A 13 -6.50 -3.15 -25.64
N ILE A 14 -7.18 -2.42 -26.53
CA ILE A 14 -6.71 -1.14 -27.09
C ILE A 14 -7.50 -0.01 -26.42
N GLU A 15 -6.79 0.96 -25.86
CA GLU A 15 -7.39 2.19 -25.34
C GLU A 15 -7.11 3.34 -26.31
N VAL A 16 -8.16 4.10 -26.65
CA VAL A 16 -8.10 5.28 -27.50
C VAL A 16 -8.43 6.49 -26.63
N ALA A 17 -7.46 7.36 -26.40
CA ALA A 17 -7.65 8.61 -25.68
C ALA A 17 -7.50 9.81 -26.65
N ILE A 18 -8.44 10.76 -26.56
CA ILE A 18 -8.40 12.00 -27.35
C ILE A 18 -8.33 13.16 -26.36
N LEU A 19 -7.24 13.92 -26.43
CA LEU A 19 -7.03 15.10 -25.60
C LEU A 19 -6.38 16.22 -26.42
N LYS A 20 -6.99 17.40 -26.48
CA LYS A 20 -6.50 18.56 -27.21
C LYS A 20 -6.10 18.23 -28.66
N ASP A 21 -6.99 17.57 -29.38
CA ASP A 21 -6.84 17.10 -30.77
C ASP A 21 -5.69 16.10 -31.00
N ILE A 22 -5.11 15.56 -29.94
CA ILE A 22 -4.12 14.50 -30.01
C ILE A 22 -4.82 13.17 -29.69
N VAL A 23 -4.70 12.21 -30.60
CA VAL A 23 -5.16 10.83 -30.42
C VAL A 23 -4.00 9.98 -29.94
N THR A 24 -4.19 9.33 -28.78
CA THR A 24 -3.22 8.37 -28.21
C THR A 24 -3.81 6.98 -28.28
N LEU A 25 -3.12 6.04 -28.90
CA LEU A 25 -3.45 4.63 -28.94
C LEU A 25 -2.51 3.87 -28.01
N THR A 26 -3.06 3.13 -27.07
CA THR A 26 -2.26 2.28 -26.16
C THR A 26 -2.79 0.85 -26.17
N VAL A 27 -1.89 -0.11 -26.03
CA VAL A 27 -2.23 -1.53 -25.89
C VAL A 27 -1.98 -1.93 -24.41
N ASP A 28 -3.01 -2.42 -23.74
CA ASP A 28 -2.89 -2.89 -22.36
C ASP A 28 -2.22 -4.28 -22.34
N THR A 29 -0.98 -4.33 -21.90
CA THR A 29 -0.19 -5.55 -21.75
C THR A 29 -0.39 -6.22 -20.39
N SER A 30 -1.00 -5.52 -19.44
CA SER A 30 -1.13 -5.96 -18.05
C SER A 30 -2.38 -6.79 -17.77
N GLY A 31 -3.50 -6.45 -18.42
CA GLY A 31 -4.81 -7.04 -18.14
C GLY A 31 -5.43 -6.48 -16.85
N PRO A 32 -5.72 -7.33 -15.83
CA PRO A 32 -6.25 -6.84 -14.57
C PRO A 32 -5.35 -5.76 -13.95
N GLY A 33 -5.96 -4.75 -13.32
CA GLY A 33 -5.22 -3.59 -12.78
C GLY A 33 -4.03 -4.00 -11.90
N LEU A 34 -2.90 -3.27 -12.01
CA LEU A 34 -1.63 -3.59 -11.32
C LEU A 34 -1.72 -3.65 -9.79
N HIS A 35 -2.77 -3.07 -9.18
CA HIS A 35 -3.03 -3.22 -7.74
C HIS A 35 -3.41 -4.66 -7.37
N LYS A 36 -3.95 -5.46 -8.30
CA LYS A 36 -4.24 -6.88 -8.06
C LYS A 36 -2.94 -7.68 -8.10
N ARG A 37 -2.26 -7.78 -6.95
CA ARG A 37 -0.97 -8.47 -6.79
C ARG A 37 -1.09 -9.99 -6.72
N GLY A 38 -2.30 -10.52 -6.49
CA GLY A 38 -2.58 -11.94 -6.33
C GLY A 38 -2.68 -12.42 -4.88
N TYR A 39 -2.29 -11.62 -3.89
CA TYR A 39 -2.37 -12.03 -2.49
C TYR A 39 -3.70 -11.69 -1.80
N ARG A 40 -4.49 -10.75 -2.34
CA ARG A 40 -5.77 -10.37 -1.77
C ARG A 40 -6.92 -10.92 -2.59
N GLU A 41 -7.67 -11.86 -2.02
CA GLU A 41 -8.88 -12.42 -2.64
C GLU A 41 -10.15 -11.71 -2.14
N ASN A 42 -10.21 -11.42 -0.84
CA ASN A 42 -11.36 -10.77 -0.21
C ASN A 42 -10.97 -9.33 0.18
N ALA A 43 -11.48 -8.37 -0.56
CA ALA A 43 -11.40 -6.98 -0.18
C ALA A 43 -12.65 -6.66 0.65
N GLY A 44 -12.46 -6.18 1.89
CA GLY A 44 -13.53 -5.54 2.64
C GLY A 44 -14.08 -4.29 1.90
N GLU A 45 -15.01 -3.56 2.50
CA GLU A 45 -15.51 -2.31 1.93
C GLU A 45 -14.36 -1.31 1.68
N ALA A 46 -14.13 -0.96 0.41
CA ALA A 46 -13.19 0.07 -0.08
C ALA A 46 -11.77 0.06 0.52
N PRO A 47 -11.02 -1.07 0.47
CA PRO A 47 -9.67 -1.13 1.03
C PRO A 47 -8.69 -0.27 0.22
N LEU A 48 -7.63 0.19 0.89
CA LEU A 48 -6.50 0.85 0.24
C LEU A 48 -5.94 -0.04 -0.89
N LYS A 49 -5.80 0.51 -2.10
CA LYS A 49 -5.19 -0.24 -3.22
C LYS A 49 -3.72 -0.52 -2.93
N GLU A 50 -3.26 -1.70 -3.28
CA GLU A 50 -1.89 -2.16 -3.07
C GLU A 50 -0.87 -1.22 -3.73
N THR A 51 -1.16 -0.74 -4.94
CA THR A 51 -0.30 0.25 -5.62
C THR A 51 -0.19 1.57 -4.86
N LEU A 52 -1.27 2.01 -4.20
CA LEU A 52 -1.24 3.20 -3.37
C LEU A 52 -0.46 2.94 -2.08
N ALA A 53 -0.67 1.81 -1.41
CA ALA A 53 0.10 1.43 -0.23
C ALA A 53 1.60 1.36 -0.51
N ALA A 54 2.01 0.71 -1.62
CA ALA A 54 3.40 0.71 -2.07
C ALA A 54 3.94 2.13 -2.30
N ALA A 55 3.14 3.02 -2.93
CA ALA A 55 3.53 4.41 -3.15
C ALA A 55 3.73 5.17 -1.83
N LEU A 56 2.90 4.94 -0.80
CA LEU A 56 3.07 5.55 0.53
C LEU A 56 4.42 5.14 1.14
N VAL A 57 4.76 3.86 1.08
CA VAL A 57 6.04 3.33 1.58
C VAL A 57 7.21 3.94 0.82
N LEU A 58 7.19 3.96 -0.52
CA LEU A 58 8.26 4.53 -1.35
C LEU A 58 8.44 6.04 -1.13
N ILE A 59 7.34 6.79 -1.00
CA ILE A 59 7.38 8.25 -0.74
C ILE A 59 7.98 8.53 0.64
N SER A 60 7.74 7.67 1.64
CA SER A 60 8.31 7.81 2.98
C SER A 60 9.82 7.63 3.02
N LYS A 61 10.40 7.00 2.01
CA LYS A 61 11.81 6.57 1.95
C LYS A 61 12.19 5.65 3.11
N TRP A 62 11.22 4.91 3.64
CA TRP A 62 11.49 3.87 4.62
C TRP A 62 12.44 2.81 4.06
N THR A 63 13.31 2.29 4.91
CA THR A 63 14.24 1.21 4.59
C THR A 63 14.20 0.15 5.69
N PRO A 64 14.50 -1.13 5.40
CA PRO A 64 14.34 -2.25 6.34
C PRO A 64 15.21 -2.18 7.61
N ASP A 65 16.21 -1.32 7.65
CA ASP A 65 17.03 -1.06 8.85
C ASP A 65 16.28 -0.27 9.93
N ARG A 66 15.09 0.24 9.62
CA ARG A 66 14.22 0.99 10.53
C ARG A 66 12.92 0.23 10.78
N LEU A 67 12.44 0.28 12.02
CA LEU A 67 11.13 -0.25 12.36
C LEU A 67 10.02 0.52 11.65
N LEU A 68 9.00 -0.20 11.21
CA LEU A 68 7.79 0.36 10.64
C LEU A 68 6.58 -0.13 11.43
N TYR A 69 5.70 0.79 11.78
CA TYR A 69 4.42 0.53 12.42
C TYR A 69 3.28 1.09 11.58
N ASP A 70 2.22 0.30 11.43
CA ASP A 70 0.91 0.76 10.93
C ASP A 70 -0.14 0.48 12.02
N PRO A 71 -0.51 1.48 12.84
CA PRO A 71 -1.45 1.30 13.95
C PRO A 71 -2.93 1.23 13.53
N PHE A 72 -3.22 1.35 12.23
CA PHE A 72 -4.54 1.19 11.63
C PHE A 72 -4.46 0.27 10.41
N CYS A 73 -3.79 -0.88 10.57
CA CYS A 73 -3.38 -1.70 9.43
C CYS A 73 -4.53 -2.38 8.67
N GLY A 74 -5.70 -2.51 9.29
CA GLY A 74 -6.83 -3.19 8.68
C GLY A 74 -6.46 -4.59 8.17
N SER A 75 -6.66 -4.84 6.88
CA SER A 75 -6.28 -6.08 6.19
C SER A 75 -4.78 -6.21 5.89
N GLY A 76 -3.93 -5.34 6.44
CA GLY A 76 -2.48 -5.42 6.37
C GLY A 76 -1.85 -4.92 5.08
N THR A 77 -2.54 -4.11 4.27
CA THR A 77 -2.03 -3.71 2.94
C THR A 77 -0.71 -2.96 3.00
N ILE A 78 -0.57 -1.95 3.87
CA ILE A 78 0.69 -1.20 4.02
C ILE A 78 1.80 -2.11 4.56
N PRO A 79 1.62 -2.88 5.65
CA PRO A 79 2.62 -3.82 6.13
C PRO A 79 3.08 -4.84 5.08
N VAL A 80 2.16 -5.43 4.31
CA VAL A 80 2.48 -6.42 3.28
C VAL A 80 3.29 -5.78 2.14
N GLU A 81 2.85 -4.65 1.59
CA GLU A 81 3.59 -3.95 0.53
C GLU A 81 4.97 -3.46 1.02
N ALA A 82 5.07 -3.00 2.27
CA ALA A 82 6.35 -2.62 2.86
C ALA A 82 7.29 -3.83 3.00
N ALA A 83 6.78 -4.99 3.42
CA ALA A 83 7.57 -6.21 3.50
C ALA A 83 8.06 -6.67 2.12
N MET A 84 7.21 -6.63 1.09
CA MET A 84 7.60 -6.92 -0.28
C MET A 84 8.70 -5.96 -0.78
N ILE A 85 8.58 -4.66 -0.52
CA ILE A 85 9.59 -3.65 -0.86
C ILE A 85 10.90 -3.95 -0.10
N GLY A 86 10.84 -4.20 1.20
CA GLY A 86 12.00 -4.52 2.03
C GLY A 86 12.77 -5.75 1.56
N LYS A 87 12.07 -6.76 1.10
CA LYS A 87 12.65 -7.99 0.50
C LYS A 87 13.04 -7.83 -0.96
N ASN A 88 12.80 -6.69 -1.60
CA ASN A 88 12.98 -6.48 -3.03
C ASN A 88 12.16 -7.49 -3.89
N MET A 89 10.98 -7.85 -3.43
CA MET A 89 10.07 -8.75 -4.15
C MET A 89 9.33 -7.99 -5.25
N ALA A 90 9.44 -8.44 -6.48
CA ALA A 90 8.70 -7.85 -7.58
C ALA A 90 7.19 -8.07 -7.43
N PRO A 91 6.37 -7.01 -7.48
CA PRO A 91 4.93 -7.10 -7.20
C PRO A 91 4.13 -7.89 -8.27
N GLY A 92 4.77 -8.22 -9.38
CA GLY A 92 4.20 -9.02 -10.46
C GLY A 92 4.39 -10.54 -10.34
N LEU A 93 5.20 -11.04 -9.39
CA LEU A 93 5.57 -12.46 -9.30
C LEU A 93 4.38 -13.40 -9.11
N ARG A 94 3.34 -12.95 -8.41
CA ARG A 94 2.18 -13.78 -8.03
C ARG A 94 0.92 -13.49 -8.85
N ARG A 95 1.07 -12.81 -9.98
CA ARG A 95 -0.03 -12.54 -10.91
C ARG A 95 0.35 -12.93 -12.33
N SER A 96 -0.64 -13.14 -13.19
CA SER A 96 -0.46 -13.23 -14.64
C SER A 96 -0.64 -11.86 -15.31
N PHE A 97 -0.11 -11.74 -16.50
CA PHE A 97 -0.29 -10.60 -17.39
C PHE A 97 -0.93 -11.08 -18.69
N VAL A 98 -1.85 -10.30 -19.26
CA VAL A 98 -2.58 -10.70 -20.47
C VAL A 98 -1.61 -10.98 -21.64
N SER A 99 -0.49 -10.25 -21.68
CA SER A 99 0.54 -10.43 -22.72
C SER A 99 1.35 -11.73 -22.61
N GLU A 100 1.21 -12.49 -21.52
CA GLU A 100 1.78 -13.85 -21.42
C GLU A 100 1.13 -14.83 -22.41
N GLU A 101 -0.10 -14.54 -22.84
CA GLU A 101 -0.85 -15.38 -23.78
C GLU A 101 -0.66 -14.96 -25.25
N TRP A 102 0.06 -13.85 -25.51
CA TRP A 102 0.23 -13.34 -26.85
C TRP A 102 1.22 -14.18 -27.67
N PRO A 103 0.85 -14.66 -28.86
CA PRO A 103 1.67 -15.57 -29.65
C PRO A 103 2.96 -14.94 -30.20
N ASN A 104 3.04 -13.61 -30.24
CA ASN A 104 4.22 -12.85 -30.67
C ASN A 104 5.23 -12.61 -29.54
N ILE A 105 4.95 -13.06 -28.30
CA ILE A 105 5.86 -12.99 -27.17
C ILE A 105 6.24 -14.42 -26.76
N ASP A 106 7.52 -14.73 -26.89
CA ASP A 106 8.02 -16.06 -26.50
C ASP A 106 7.84 -16.26 -24.97
N ARG A 107 7.22 -17.39 -24.62
CA ARG A 107 6.99 -17.76 -23.19
C ARG A 107 8.28 -17.89 -22.40
N SER A 108 9.40 -18.21 -23.04
CA SER A 108 10.71 -18.29 -22.40
C SER A 108 11.16 -16.94 -21.84
N ILE A 109 10.75 -15.80 -22.44
CA ILE A 109 11.03 -14.46 -21.94
C ILE A 109 10.37 -14.26 -20.57
N TRP A 110 9.11 -14.67 -20.42
CA TRP A 110 8.39 -14.59 -19.16
C TRP A 110 9.02 -15.45 -18.07
N GLN A 111 9.40 -16.68 -18.41
CA GLN A 111 10.09 -17.59 -17.48
C GLN A 111 11.43 -16.98 -17.02
N LYS A 112 12.21 -16.45 -17.95
CA LYS A 112 13.49 -15.80 -17.66
C LYS A 112 13.32 -14.61 -16.71
N VAL A 113 12.40 -13.67 -17.04
CA VAL A 113 12.16 -12.46 -16.23
C VAL A 113 11.64 -12.82 -14.84
N ARG A 114 10.75 -13.82 -14.71
CA ARG A 114 10.28 -14.29 -13.39
C ARG A 114 11.43 -14.85 -12.56
N LYS A 115 12.27 -15.70 -13.15
CA LYS A 115 13.45 -16.26 -12.49
C LYS A 115 14.45 -15.18 -12.05
N GLU A 116 14.68 -14.16 -12.88
CA GLU A 116 15.51 -13.01 -12.53
C GLU A 116 14.91 -12.23 -11.35
N ALA A 117 13.59 -12.00 -11.36
CA ALA A 117 12.89 -11.31 -10.29
C ALA A 117 12.88 -12.09 -8.96
N GLU A 118 12.76 -13.42 -9.03
CA GLU A 118 12.91 -14.31 -7.86
C GLU A 118 14.34 -14.26 -7.31
N GLY A 119 15.34 -14.32 -8.18
CA GLY A 119 16.75 -14.22 -7.79
C GLY A 119 17.17 -12.86 -7.25
N ALA A 120 16.37 -11.82 -7.46
CA ALA A 120 16.61 -10.48 -6.92
C ALA A 120 16.08 -10.28 -5.48
N ILE A 121 15.32 -11.26 -4.94
CA ILE A 121 14.83 -11.21 -3.56
C ILE A 121 16.05 -11.28 -2.62
N ASN A 122 16.13 -10.32 -1.69
CA ASN A 122 17.26 -10.24 -0.77
C ASN A 122 17.03 -10.99 0.54
N ASP A 123 18.10 -11.26 1.29
CA ASP A 123 18.09 -12.00 2.56
C ASP A 123 17.97 -11.10 3.80
N LYS A 124 17.58 -9.81 3.62
CA LYS A 124 17.47 -8.88 4.75
C LYS A 124 16.45 -9.35 5.77
N GLU A 125 16.85 -9.28 7.04
CA GLU A 125 16.00 -9.58 8.19
C GLU A 125 15.45 -8.27 8.77
N PHE A 126 14.15 -8.20 8.94
CA PHE A 126 13.44 -7.07 9.55
C PHE A 126 12.05 -7.53 10.00
N ILE A 127 11.37 -6.69 10.75
CA ILE A 127 9.97 -6.94 11.13
C ILE A 127 9.16 -5.65 11.01
N ILE A 128 7.97 -5.78 10.45
CA ILE A 128 6.98 -4.72 10.30
C ILE A 128 5.81 -5.02 11.20
N PHE A 129 5.36 -4.03 11.95
CA PHE A 129 4.27 -4.19 12.90
C PHE A 129 2.99 -3.54 12.35
N GLY A 130 1.93 -4.34 12.28
CA GLY A 130 0.58 -3.88 12.02
C GLY A 130 -0.30 -4.06 13.25
N SER A 131 -1.10 -3.07 13.60
CA SER A 131 -2.11 -3.23 14.64
C SER A 131 -3.44 -2.64 14.21
N ASP A 132 -4.51 -3.16 14.79
CA ASP A 132 -5.87 -2.68 14.60
C ASP A 132 -6.70 -2.99 15.85
N LYS A 133 -7.72 -2.16 16.13
CA LYS A 133 -8.68 -2.43 17.22
C LYS A 133 -9.57 -3.63 16.92
N ASP A 134 -9.83 -3.91 15.64
CA ASP A 134 -10.64 -5.05 15.19
C ASP A 134 -9.77 -6.29 14.97
N GLY A 135 -9.81 -7.21 15.94
CA GLY A 135 -9.11 -8.49 15.83
C GLY A 135 -9.56 -9.39 14.69
N LYS A 136 -10.78 -9.20 14.15
CA LYS A 136 -11.28 -10.02 13.04
C LYS A 136 -10.55 -9.69 11.73
N ILE A 137 -10.34 -8.40 11.45
CA ILE A 137 -9.64 -7.97 10.23
C ILE A 137 -8.18 -8.42 10.21
N LEU A 138 -7.57 -8.62 11.38
CA LEU A 138 -6.19 -9.09 11.49
C LEU A 138 -6.00 -10.54 11.04
N LYS A 139 -7.06 -11.36 11.06
CA LYS A 139 -7.02 -12.68 10.43
C LYS A 139 -6.77 -12.54 8.94
N THR A 140 -7.51 -11.65 8.28
CA THR A 140 -7.30 -11.32 6.85
C THR A 140 -5.91 -10.75 6.60
N ALA A 141 -5.39 -9.90 7.49
CA ALA A 141 -4.04 -9.36 7.37
C ALA A 141 -2.96 -10.47 7.37
N ARG A 142 -3.09 -11.45 8.27
CA ARG A 142 -2.18 -12.62 8.30
C ARG A 142 -2.30 -13.49 7.06
N GLU A 143 -3.54 -13.77 6.61
CA GLU A 143 -3.79 -14.54 5.39
C GLU A 143 -3.18 -13.84 4.15
N ASN A 144 -3.32 -12.52 4.06
CA ASN A 144 -2.70 -11.72 3.00
C ASN A 144 -1.17 -11.79 3.04
N ALA A 145 -0.57 -11.71 4.24
CA ALA A 145 0.88 -11.83 4.40
C ALA A 145 1.40 -13.21 4.00
N ILE A 146 0.70 -14.29 4.37
CA ILE A 146 1.02 -15.67 3.96
C ILE A 146 0.94 -15.79 2.42
N LYS A 147 -0.16 -15.33 1.81
CA LYS A 147 -0.33 -15.37 0.36
C LYS A 147 0.71 -14.53 -0.38
N ALA A 148 1.14 -13.43 0.21
CA ALA A 148 2.24 -12.61 -0.33
C ALA A 148 3.62 -13.23 -0.09
N GLY A 149 3.76 -14.23 0.79
CA GLY A 149 5.03 -14.85 1.18
C GLY A 149 5.91 -13.94 2.04
N VAL A 150 5.28 -13.11 2.87
CA VAL A 150 5.96 -12.14 3.74
C VAL A 150 5.54 -12.26 5.21
N GLU A 151 4.92 -13.35 5.60
CA GLU A 151 4.46 -13.60 6.96
C GLU A 151 5.60 -13.56 7.99
N ALA A 152 6.79 -14.04 7.63
CA ALA A 152 7.97 -14.01 8.49
C ALA A 152 8.48 -12.58 8.78
N TYR A 153 8.09 -11.60 7.96
CA TYR A 153 8.53 -10.20 8.04
C TYR A 153 7.45 -9.26 8.58
N THR A 154 6.28 -9.81 8.97
CA THR A 154 5.14 -9.03 9.46
C THR A 154 4.64 -9.57 10.80
N ASN A 155 4.27 -8.69 11.71
CA ASN A 155 3.65 -9.05 12.97
C ASN A 155 2.35 -8.27 13.13
N PHE A 156 1.23 -8.97 13.33
CA PHE A 156 -0.09 -8.37 13.47
C PHE A 156 -0.67 -8.65 14.85
N GLN A 157 -1.04 -7.58 15.58
CA GLN A 157 -1.63 -7.71 16.90
C GLN A 157 -2.88 -6.85 17.06
N LYS A 158 -3.85 -7.34 17.85
CA LYS A 158 -4.98 -6.52 18.26
C LYS A 158 -4.50 -5.52 19.30
N LEU A 159 -4.44 -4.26 18.91
CA LEU A 159 -3.99 -3.16 19.76
C LEU A 159 -4.65 -1.87 19.30
N PRO A 160 -5.59 -1.30 20.07
CA PRO A 160 -6.09 0.05 19.82
C PRO A 160 -4.96 1.08 19.90
N ILE A 161 -5.06 2.17 19.12
CA ILE A 161 -4.03 3.22 19.10
C ILE A 161 -3.84 3.88 20.49
N GLU A 162 -4.87 3.89 21.32
CA GLU A 162 -4.85 4.43 22.67
C GLU A 162 -3.89 3.66 23.60
N GLU A 163 -3.68 2.38 23.32
CA GLU A 163 -2.80 1.48 24.08
C GLU A 163 -1.41 1.35 23.46
N PHE A 164 -1.21 2.00 22.28
CA PHE A 164 0.05 1.89 21.57
C PHE A 164 1.18 2.59 22.35
N SER A 165 2.24 1.85 22.59
CA SER A 165 3.47 2.37 23.18
C SER A 165 4.70 1.66 22.63
N SER A 166 5.84 2.35 22.55
CA SER A 166 7.10 1.73 22.16
C SER A 166 8.26 2.49 22.80
N ARG A 167 9.31 1.75 23.17
CA ARG A 167 10.57 2.31 23.68
C ARG A 167 11.66 2.34 22.59
N LYS A 168 11.31 1.93 21.37
CA LYS A 168 12.23 1.89 20.24
C LYS A 168 12.48 3.31 19.72
N LYS A 169 13.66 3.52 19.17
CA LYS A 169 14.09 4.79 18.56
C LYS A 169 14.05 4.70 17.03
N TYR A 170 13.94 5.86 16.39
CA TYR A 170 14.08 5.99 14.92
C TYR A 170 13.16 5.10 14.09
N ALA A 171 11.90 4.98 14.51
CA ALA A 171 10.91 4.23 13.77
C ALA A 171 10.11 5.09 12.79
N TYR A 172 9.35 4.42 11.95
CA TYR A 172 8.39 5.01 11.03
C TYR A 172 6.98 4.61 11.41
N ILE A 173 6.05 5.56 11.37
CA ILE A 173 4.62 5.28 11.25
C ILE A 173 4.22 5.61 9.83
N ILE A 174 3.67 4.63 9.10
CA ILE A 174 3.07 4.79 7.78
C ILE A 174 1.67 4.20 7.87
N THR A 175 0.65 5.05 7.76
CA THR A 175 -0.70 4.62 8.12
C THR A 175 -1.80 5.31 7.32
N ASN A 176 -2.95 4.64 7.24
CA ASN A 176 -4.17 5.08 6.61
C ASN A 176 -5.34 4.95 7.61
N PRO A 177 -5.46 5.86 8.59
CA PRO A 177 -6.49 5.82 9.62
C PRO A 177 -7.89 6.09 9.04
N PRO A 178 -8.97 5.80 9.78
CA PRO A 178 -10.34 6.17 9.39
C PRO A 178 -10.46 7.68 9.11
N TYR A 179 -11.28 8.04 8.11
CA TYR A 179 -11.44 9.43 7.69
C TYR A 179 -12.67 10.13 8.28
N GLY A 180 -13.60 9.37 8.89
CA GLY A 180 -14.84 9.92 9.46
C GLY A 180 -15.88 10.27 8.41
N GLU A 181 -16.02 9.45 7.38
CA GLU A 181 -16.98 9.69 6.28
C GLU A 181 -18.43 9.39 6.66
N ARG A 182 -18.66 8.66 7.76
CA ARG A 182 -20.00 8.32 8.24
C ARG A 182 -20.48 9.35 9.25
N LEU A 183 -21.79 9.67 9.20
CA LEU A 183 -22.42 10.59 10.14
C LEU A 183 -22.16 10.14 11.60
N GLY A 184 -21.62 11.05 12.42
CA GLY A 184 -21.34 10.79 13.85
C GLY A 184 -19.93 10.32 14.18
N GLU A 185 -19.12 9.90 13.19
CA GLU A 185 -17.73 9.43 13.43
C GLU A 185 -16.72 10.58 13.62
N GLU A 186 -17.10 11.83 13.32
CA GLU A 186 -16.17 12.97 13.34
C GLU A 186 -15.45 13.15 14.69
N LYS A 187 -16.17 13.01 15.81
CA LYS A 187 -15.59 13.16 17.15
C LYS A 187 -14.56 12.08 17.45
N GLU A 188 -14.83 10.83 17.02
CA GLU A 188 -13.91 9.71 17.21
C GLU A 188 -12.66 9.91 16.36
N VAL A 189 -12.80 10.31 15.10
CA VAL A 189 -11.69 10.55 14.19
C VAL A 189 -10.80 11.70 14.68
N ARG A 190 -11.38 12.79 15.17
CA ARG A 190 -10.63 13.89 15.80
C ARG A 190 -9.79 13.37 16.97
N LYS A 191 -10.38 12.57 17.87
CA LYS A 191 -9.66 11.96 18.99
C LYS A 191 -8.50 11.08 18.53
N LEU A 192 -8.70 10.24 17.49
CA LEU A 192 -7.63 9.41 16.93
C LEU A 192 -6.47 10.25 16.40
N TYR A 193 -6.75 11.37 15.72
CA TYR A 193 -5.70 12.25 15.21
C TYR A 193 -4.99 13.05 16.31
N GLU A 194 -5.68 13.38 17.39
CA GLU A 194 -5.06 13.96 18.58
C GLU A 194 -4.11 12.96 19.26
N ILE A 195 -4.51 11.69 19.34
CA ILE A 195 -3.65 10.62 19.85
C ILE A 195 -2.40 10.44 18.98
N LEU A 196 -2.54 10.41 17.65
CA LEU A 196 -1.40 10.38 16.74
C LEU A 196 -0.47 11.58 16.93
N GLY A 197 -1.02 12.78 17.14
CA GLY A 197 -0.23 13.99 17.41
C GLY A 197 0.51 13.93 18.75
N ASN A 198 -0.11 13.36 19.78
CA ASN A 198 0.54 13.13 21.08
C ASN A 198 1.64 12.06 20.98
N LEU A 199 1.39 10.97 20.22
CA LEU A 199 2.38 9.94 19.95
C LEU A 199 3.60 10.52 19.21
N TYR A 200 3.37 11.38 18.22
CA TYR A 200 4.45 12.08 17.53
C TYR A 200 5.31 12.92 18.49
N LYS A 201 4.68 13.64 19.43
CA LYS A 201 5.40 14.45 20.43
C LYS A 201 6.21 13.60 21.41
N ALA A 202 5.70 12.41 21.76
CA ALA A 202 6.38 11.48 22.64
C ALA A 202 7.56 10.76 21.98
N HIS A 203 7.59 10.76 20.63
CA HIS A 203 8.62 10.09 19.82
C HIS A 203 9.18 11.04 18.77
N ASP A 204 9.85 12.07 19.20
CA ASP A 204 10.42 13.13 18.34
C ASP A 204 11.51 12.62 17.37
N GLU A 205 12.08 11.43 17.63
CA GLU A 205 13.02 10.73 16.74
C GLU A 205 12.33 9.91 15.63
N TRP A 206 10.99 9.82 15.63
CA TRP A 206 10.24 9.02 14.64
C TRP A 206 9.75 9.87 13.47
N SER A 207 9.60 9.23 12.31
CA SER A 207 8.94 9.84 11.15
C SER A 207 7.52 9.34 11.02
N PHE A 208 6.57 10.25 10.81
CA PHE A 208 5.15 9.94 10.68
C PHE A 208 4.64 10.30 9.30
N PHE A 209 3.92 9.37 8.70
CA PHE A 209 3.35 9.48 7.38
C PHE A 209 1.89 9.04 7.43
N VAL A 210 0.97 9.98 7.23
CA VAL A 210 -0.47 9.74 7.41
C VAL A 210 -1.23 10.12 6.16
N LEU A 211 -1.93 9.14 5.57
CA LEU A 211 -2.87 9.38 4.47
C LEU A 211 -4.26 9.64 5.04
N THR A 212 -4.88 10.78 4.70
CA THR A 212 -6.26 11.08 5.11
C THR A 212 -6.91 12.08 4.17
N SER A 213 -8.24 12.00 4.04
CA SER A 213 -9.08 13.01 3.41
C SER A 213 -9.59 14.08 4.39
N TYR A 214 -9.33 13.90 5.68
CA TYR A 214 -9.87 14.80 6.72
C TYR A 214 -9.17 16.15 6.70
N TYR A 215 -9.91 17.20 6.34
CA TYR A 215 -9.36 18.55 6.09
C TYR A 215 -8.78 19.25 7.33
N GLU A 216 -9.25 18.91 8.56
CA GLU A 216 -8.73 19.47 9.81
C GLU A 216 -7.62 18.59 10.45
N PHE A 217 -7.03 17.64 9.70
CA PHE A 217 -6.04 16.71 10.25
C PHE A 217 -4.90 17.42 10.99
N GLU A 218 -4.24 18.40 10.38
CA GLU A 218 -3.12 19.13 10.99
C GLU A 218 -3.51 19.87 12.28
N LYS A 219 -4.78 20.36 12.34
CA LYS A 219 -5.31 21.02 13.54
C LYS A 219 -5.46 20.02 14.70
N CYS A 220 -5.96 18.80 14.40
CA CYS A 220 -6.09 17.72 15.39
C CYS A 220 -4.72 17.18 15.80
N PHE A 221 -3.82 17.00 14.85
CA PHE A 221 -2.45 16.56 15.07
C PHE A 221 -1.58 17.60 15.82
N LYS A 222 -2.05 18.84 15.89
CA LYS A 222 -1.41 19.99 16.58
C LYS A 222 -0.01 20.33 16.03
N ARG A 223 0.25 20.03 14.77
CA ARG A 223 1.46 20.42 14.04
C ARG A 223 1.18 20.45 12.54
N LYS A 224 1.77 21.41 11.83
CA LYS A 224 1.83 21.41 10.36
C LYS A 224 2.84 20.37 9.88
N ALA A 225 2.49 19.67 8.81
CA ALA A 225 3.39 18.70 8.19
C ALA A 225 4.59 19.41 7.54
N ASP A 226 5.74 18.74 7.53
CA ASP A 226 6.93 19.24 6.84
C ASP A 226 6.71 19.23 5.33
N LYS A 227 5.93 18.25 4.83
CA LYS A 227 5.45 18.14 3.44
C LYS A 227 4.09 17.47 3.40
N ASN A 228 3.33 17.73 2.34
CA ASN A 228 2.18 16.92 1.99
C ASN A 228 2.15 16.62 0.50
N ARG A 229 1.43 15.56 0.12
CA ARG A 229 1.16 15.21 -1.26
C ARG A 229 -0.31 14.95 -1.46
N LYS A 230 -0.88 15.54 -2.48
CA LYS A 230 -2.23 15.26 -2.95
C LYS A 230 -2.24 13.91 -3.66
N LEU A 231 -3.06 12.98 -3.18
CA LEU A 231 -3.22 11.64 -3.72
C LEU A 231 -4.72 11.30 -3.82
N TYR A 232 -5.03 10.20 -4.50
CA TYR A 232 -6.41 9.74 -4.62
C TYR A 232 -6.52 8.29 -4.14
N ASN A 233 -7.39 8.06 -3.16
CA ASN A 233 -7.81 6.72 -2.76
C ASN A 233 -9.13 6.39 -3.45
N GLY A 234 -9.06 5.70 -4.59
CA GLY A 234 -10.19 5.59 -5.51
C GLY A 234 -10.55 6.95 -6.09
N ARG A 235 -11.77 7.43 -5.81
CA ARG A 235 -12.24 8.76 -6.21
C ARG A 235 -12.06 9.82 -5.13
N LEU A 236 -11.69 9.41 -3.92
CA LEU A 236 -11.56 10.27 -2.77
C LEU A 236 -10.22 11.01 -2.81
N LEU A 237 -10.29 12.33 -2.72
CA LEU A 237 -9.11 13.17 -2.57
C LEU A 237 -8.55 13.04 -1.16
N CYS A 238 -7.29 12.64 -1.05
CA CYS A 238 -6.55 12.51 0.20
C CYS A 238 -5.28 13.35 0.17
N TYR A 239 -4.76 13.64 1.34
CA TYR A 239 -3.44 14.21 1.50
C TYR A 239 -2.57 13.25 2.29
N TYR A 240 -1.34 13.04 1.83
CA TYR A 240 -0.32 12.29 2.52
C TYR A 240 0.59 13.24 3.27
N TYR A 241 0.29 13.43 4.54
CA TYR A 241 1.03 14.31 5.45
C TYR A 241 2.30 13.62 5.91
N GLN A 242 3.43 14.33 5.85
CA GLN A 242 4.76 13.82 6.12
C GLN A 242 5.41 14.65 7.23
N TYR A 243 5.73 14.01 8.35
CA TYR A 243 6.49 14.54 9.46
C TYR A 243 7.80 13.80 9.51
N ILE A 244 8.84 14.43 9.00
CA ILE A 244 10.11 13.77 8.70
C ILE A 244 11.11 14.08 9.80
N ASN A 245 11.57 13.05 10.49
CA ASN A 245 12.72 13.20 11.36
C ASN A 245 14.00 12.98 10.54
N ASN A 246 14.85 14.03 10.50
CA ASN A 246 16.15 14.01 9.85
C ASN A 246 17.27 13.58 10.82
N ALA A 247 16.96 12.89 11.92
CA ALA A 247 17.97 12.38 12.81
C ALA A 247 18.97 11.55 12.02
N LYS A 248 20.22 12.00 12.06
CA LYS A 248 21.33 11.41 11.29
C LYS A 248 21.44 9.91 11.57
N LYS A 249 21.74 9.20 10.51
CA LYS A 249 22.12 7.78 10.53
C LYS A 249 23.23 7.51 11.52
#